data_32b5b069f31162a5644377f8b6c5a798
#
_entry.id   32b5b069f31162a5644377f8b6c5a798
#
_cell.length_a   1.000
_cell.length_b   1.000
_cell.length_c   1.000
_cell.angle_alpha   90.00
_cell.angle_beta   90.00
_cell.angle_gamma   90.00
#
_symmetry.space_group_name_H-M   'P 1'
#
loop_
_entity.id
_entity.type
_entity.pdbx_description
1 polymer ?
#
loop_
_entity_poly.entity_id
_entity_poly.type
_entity_poly.pdbx_seq_one_letter_code
_entity_poly.pdbx_strand_id
1 'polypeptide(L)'
;ALQETKSTDDNFPLDLIEEKGYHVKFVGQKTYNGVATISKSPIEVISTQIPNYNDEQKRVLTIRVKDIVILNIYVPNGSEIDSEKYKYKLEWFSKLHSFVNDLQKKNDQLIILGDFNIAPEDRDVHDPNEWNGGILVSDAERNEFKKLLSHGFVDCFRINNKENGNFSWWDYRAASYKRGRGLR
;
A
#
# COMPACT_ATOMS: atom_id res chain seq x y z
N ALA A 1 6.82 -1.12 7.95
CA ALA A 1 5.96 -1.90 7.05
C ALA A 1 6.69 -2.17 5.74
N LEU A 2 6.60 -3.38 5.23
CA LEU A 2 7.26 -3.82 4.00
C LEU A 2 6.22 -4.35 3.01
N GLN A 3 6.43 -4.08 1.74
CA GLN A 3 5.69 -4.61 0.61
C GLN A 3 6.67 -5.29 -0.34
N GLU A 4 6.17 -6.15 -1.22
CA GLU A 4 6.98 -6.93 -2.15
C GLU A 4 8.09 -7.74 -1.47
N THR A 5 7.77 -8.42 -0.37
CA THR A 5 8.74 -9.27 0.31
C THR A 5 9.21 -10.44 -0.56
N LYS A 6 8.37 -10.85 -1.53
CA LYS A 6 8.67 -11.89 -2.55
C LYS A 6 9.20 -13.19 -1.96
N SER A 7 8.85 -13.46 -0.71
CA SER A 7 9.27 -14.60 0.07
C SER A 7 8.06 -15.44 0.45
N THR A 8 8.19 -16.76 0.40
CA THR A 8 7.22 -17.63 1.08
C THR A 8 7.40 -17.50 2.59
N ASP A 9 6.42 -17.94 3.35
CA ASP A 9 6.48 -17.87 4.81
C ASP A 9 7.67 -18.67 5.36
N ASP A 10 7.99 -19.80 4.76
CA ASP A 10 9.13 -20.64 5.15
C ASP A 10 10.52 -20.00 4.87
N ASN A 11 10.60 -19.09 3.94
CA ASN A 11 11.85 -18.42 3.54
C ASN A 11 11.98 -16.98 4.10
N PHE A 12 10.99 -16.53 4.85
CA PHE A 12 11.05 -15.21 5.46
C PHE A 12 12.09 -15.20 6.61
N PRO A 13 12.97 -14.20 6.71
CA PRO A 13 14.06 -14.18 7.68
C PRO A 13 13.57 -13.85 9.11
N LEU A 14 12.62 -14.64 9.62
CA LEU A 14 11.95 -14.44 10.90
C LEU A 14 12.97 -14.40 12.06
N ASP A 15 13.79 -15.44 12.16
CA ASP A 15 14.73 -15.60 13.28
C ASP A 15 15.71 -14.42 13.36
N LEU A 16 16.22 -13.95 12.21
CA LEU A 16 17.15 -12.81 12.16
C LEU A 16 16.53 -11.51 12.66
N ILE A 17 15.23 -11.34 12.47
CA ILE A 17 14.50 -10.15 12.92
C ILE A 17 14.21 -10.26 14.42
N GLU A 18 13.79 -11.43 14.88
CA GLU A 18 13.49 -11.69 16.30
C GLU A 18 14.73 -11.64 17.18
N GLU A 19 15.87 -12.15 16.70
CA GLU A 19 17.19 -12.04 17.39
C GLU A 19 17.61 -10.58 17.62
N LYS A 20 17.13 -9.64 16.81
CA LYS A 20 17.35 -8.20 17.00
C LYS A 20 16.36 -7.54 17.95
N GLY A 21 15.51 -8.33 18.61
CA GLY A 21 14.52 -7.84 19.58
C GLY A 21 13.27 -7.20 18.95
N TYR A 22 12.96 -7.52 17.69
CA TYR A 22 11.75 -7.07 17.04
C TYR A 22 10.71 -8.17 16.95
N HIS A 23 9.46 -7.79 17.01
CA HIS A 23 8.32 -8.61 16.63
C HIS A 23 8.03 -8.41 15.14
N VAL A 24 7.68 -9.48 14.44
CA VAL A 24 7.32 -9.40 13.03
C VAL A 24 6.10 -10.26 12.74
N LYS A 25 5.23 -9.76 11.88
CA LYS A 25 4.16 -10.54 11.23
C LYS A 25 4.22 -10.30 9.74
N PHE A 26 3.96 -11.34 8.99
CA PHE A 26 4.08 -11.34 7.54
C PHE A 26 3.10 -12.33 6.92
N VAL A 27 2.83 -12.13 5.64
CA VAL A 27 2.13 -13.06 4.77
C VAL A 27 2.78 -13.00 3.41
N GLY A 28 3.25 -14.12 2.92
CA GLY A 28 4.07 -14.19 1.73
C GLY A 28 3.53 -15.11 0.66
N GLN A 29 4.11 -15.01 -0.51
CA GLN A 29 3.94 -15.94 -1.61
C GLN A 29 5.21 -16.00 -2.45
N LYS A 30 5.38 -17.09 -3.17
CA LYS A 30 6.55 -17.30 -4.02
C LYS A 30 6.60 -16.26 -5.14
N THR A 31 7.77 -15.66 -5.36
CA THR A 31 8.12 -14.82 -6.52
C THR A 31 7.51 -13.41 -6.50
N TYR A 32 6.27 -13.24 -6.07
CA TYR A 32 5.53 -11.97 -6.15
C TYR A 32 4.90 -11.60 -4.81
N ASN A 33 4.49 -10.32 -4.69
CA ASN A 33 3.72 -9.80 -3.57
C ASN A 33 4.37 -10.06 -2.19
N GLY A 34 3.57 -10.26 -1.18
CA GLY A 34 4.01 -10.42 0.20
C GLY A 34 4.11 -9.09 0.94
N VAL A 35 3.61 -9.07 2.15
CA VAL A 35 3.64 -7.92 3.05
C VAL A 35 4.10 -8.34 4.43
N ALA A 36 4.86 -7.47 5.11
CA ALA A 36 5.33 -7.72 6.46
C ALA A 36 5.29 -6.45 7.31
N THR A 37 5.09 -6.60 8.60
CA THR A 37 5.18 -5.49 9.55
C THR A 37 6.10 -5.88 10.69
N ILE A 38 7.07 -5.03 10.99
CA ILE A 38 8.08 -5.19 12.03
C ILE A 38 7.84 -4.13 13.10
N SER A 39 7.87 -4.52 14.37
CA SER A 39 7.60 -3.64 15.49
C SER A 39 8.52 -3.92 16.68
N LYS A 40 8.81 -2.88 17.47
CA LYS A 40 9.44 -3.03 18.79
C LYS A 40 8.48 -3.52 19.87
N SER A 41 7.18 -3.40 19.62
CA SER A 41 6.13 -3.86 20.53
C SER A 41 5.45 -5.12 19.97
N PRO A 42 4.86 -5.97 20.82
CA PRO A 42 4.10 -7.13 20.38
C PRO A 42 3.04 -6.81 19.32
N ILE A 43 2.86 -7.71 18.38
CA ILE A 43 1.93 -7.59 17.26
C ILE A 43 0.83 -8.65 17.38
N GLU A 44 -0.42 -8.22 17.37
CA GLU A 44 -1.60 -9.06 17.19
C GLU A 44 -2.03 -9.01 15.71
N VAL A 45 -2.25 -10.16 15.08
CA VAL A 45 -2.77 -10.22 13.69
C VAL A 45 -4.29 -10.18 13.73
N ILE A 46 -4.88 -9.24 13.02
CA ILE A 46 -6.33 -9.11 12.84
C ILE A 46 -6.78 -9.82 11.56
N SER A 47 -6.08 -9.59 10.45
CA SER A 47 -6.37 -10.25 9.17
C SER A 47 -5.14 -10.25 8.25
N THR A 48 -5.03 -11.28 7.42
CA THR A 48 -4.00 -11.41 6.38
C THR A 48 -4.57 -11.25 4.96
N GLN A 49 -5.84 -10.86 4.85
CA GLN A 49 -6.53 -10.65 3.58
C GLN A 49 -7.71 -9.69 3.78
N ILE A 50 -8.31 -9.21 2.71
CA ILE A 50 -9.61 -8.52 2.76
C ILE A 50 -10.68 -9.58 3.03
N PRO A 51 -11.45 -9.48 4.14
CA PRO A 51 -12.48 -10.45 4.46
C PRO A 51 -13.57 -10.56 3.36
N ASN A 52 -14.07 -11.76 3.13
CA ASN A 52 -15.11 -12.06 2.12
C ASN A 52 -14.69 -11.71 0.67
N TYR A 53 -13.39 -11.59 0.43
CA TYR A 53 -12.83 -11.45 -0.90
C TYR A 53 -11.82 -12.57 -1.14
N ASN A 54 -12.12 -13.43 -2.11
CA ASN A 54 -11.26 -14.55 -2.44
C ASN A 54 -10.15 -14.10 -3.37
N ASP A 55 -9.09 -13.55 -2.76
CA ASP A 55 -7.88 -13.10 -3.46
C ASP A 55 -6.70 -13.98 -3.02
N GLU A 56 -6.10 -14.68 -3.97
CA GLU A 56 -4.93 -15.52 -3.71
C GLU A 56 -3.66 -14.70 -3.45
N GLN A 57 -3.65 -13.43 -3.89
CA GLN A 57 -2.47 -12.56 -3.79
C GLN A 57 -2.30 -12.03 -2.35
N LYS A 58 -1.08 -12.14 -1.85
CA LYS A 58 -0.71 -11.76 -0.48
C LYS A 58 -0.33 -10.27 -0.44
N ARG A 59 -1.36 -9.41 -0.30
CA ARG A 59 -1.27 -7.94 -0.42
C ARG A 59 -1.73 -7.18 0.80
N VAL A 60 -2.27 -7.88 1.81
CA VAL A 60 -2.89 -7.24 2.99
C VAL A 60 -2.39 -7.89 4.26
N LEU A 61 -1.99 -7.07 5.21
CA LEU A 61 -1.72 -7.48 6.58
C LEU A 61 -2.29 -6.42 7.53
N THR A 62 -3.33 -6.78 8.26
CA THR A 62 -3.92 -5.94 9.29
C THR A 62 -3.47 -6.43 10.65
N ILE A 63 -2.87 -5.54 11.41
CA ILE A 63 -2.34 -5.85 12.74
C ILE A 63 -2.81 -4.82 13.77
N ARG A 64 -2.65 -5.19 15.04
CA ARG A 64 -2.74 -4.27 16.17
C ARG A 64 -1.39 -4.21 16.89
N VAL A 65 -0.96 -2.98 17.16
CA VAL A 65 0.17 -2.70 18.06
C VAL A 65 -0.33 -1.72 19.11
N LYS A 66 -0.39 -2.16 20.37
CA LYS A 66 -1.06 -1.43 21.45
C LYS A 66 -2.52 -1.13 21.04
N ASP A 67 -2.92 0.13 21.05
CA ASP A 67 -4.29 0.57 20.74
C ASP A 67 -4.48 0.96 19.27
N ILE A 68 -3.43 0.85 18.45
CA ILE A 68 -3.45 1.29 17.05
C ILE A 68 -3.61 0.08 16.13
N VAL A 69 -4.62 0.12 15.27
CA VAL A 69 -4.76 -0.80 14.16
C VAL A 69 -3.99 -0.26 12.96
N ILE A 70 -3.18 -1.10 12.36
CA ILE A 70 -2.36 -0.77 11.19
C ILE A 70 -2.73 -1.71 10.06
N LEU A 71 -3.19 -1.14 8.97
CA LEU A 71 -3.50 -1.82 7.73
C LEU A 71 -2.36 -1.60 6.73
N ASN A 72 -1.48 -2.59 6.61
CA ASN A 72 -0.39 -2.60 5.65
C ASN A 72 -0.87 -3.21 4.33
N ILE A 73 -0.82 -2.43 3.25
CA ILE A 73 -1.32 -2.82 1.94
C ILE A 73 -0.28 -2.72 0.84
N TYR A 74 -0.41 -3.61 -0.13
CA TYR A 74 0.28 -3.54 -1.41
C TYR A 74 -0.77 -3.58 -2.52
N VAL A 75 -1.21 -2.39 -2.94
CA VAL A 75 -2.25 -2.24 -3.98
C VAL A 75 -1.75 -2.83 -5.30
N PRO A 76 -2.60 -3.55 -6.07
CA PRO A 76 -2.22 -3.99 -7.41
C PRO A 76 -1.74 -2.83 -8.30
N ASN A 77 -0.67 -3.05 -9.08
CA ASN A 77 -0.16 -2.02 -9.98
C ASN A 77 -1.17 -1.66 -11.08
N GLY A 78 -1.87 -2.65 -11.64
CA GLY A 78 -2.82 -2.46 -12.73
C GLY A 78 -2.21 -2.62 -14.13
N SER A 79 -0.90 -2.53 -14.26
CA SER A 79 -0.14 -2.74 -15.50
C SER A 79 -0.44 -1.73 -16.61
N GLU A 80 -1.62 -1.75 -17.19
CA GLU A 80 -2.06 -0.91 -18.31
C GLU A 80 -3.55 -0.58 -18.16
N ILE A 81 -3.95 0.62 -18.56
CA ILE A 81 -5.33 1.07 -18.54
C ILE A 81 -6.21 0.09 -19.34
N ASP A 82 -7.41 -0.18 -18.88
CA ASP A 82 -8.42 -1.09 -19.45
C ASP A 82 -8.01 -2.59 -19.49
N SER A 83 -6.82 -2.94 -19.02
CA SER A 83 -6.41 -4.33 -18.90
C SER A 83 -7.20 -5.08 -17.80
N GLU A 84 -7.17 -6.42 -17.83
CA GLU A 84 -7.75 -7.24 -16.76
C GLU A 84 -7.07 -6.96 -15.39
N LYS A 85 -5.78 -6.62 -15.39
CA LYS A 85 -5.07 -6.23 -14.17
C LYS A 85 -5.52 -4.88 -13.64
N TYR A 86 -5.91 -3.96 -14.52
CA TYR A 86 -6.48 -2.68 -14.14
C TYR A 86 -7.87 -2.84 -13.54
N LYS A 87 -8.72 -3.64 -14.17
CA LYS A 87 -10.05 -3.98 -13.63
C LYS A 87 -9.95 -4.65 -12.26
N TYR A 88 -9.02 -5.61 -12.11
CA TYR A 88 -8.70 -6.22 -10.81
C TYR A 88 -8.29 -5.17 -9.77
N LYS A 89 -7.44 -4.20 -10.11
CA LYS A 89 -7.06 -3.12 -9.21
C LYS A 89 -8.25 -2.31 -8.71
N LEU A 90 -9.14 -1.90 -9.60
CA LEU A 90 -10.34 -1.13 -9.24
C LEU A 90 -11.34 -1.96 -8.40
N GLU A 91 -11.54 -3.23 -8.73
CA GLU A 91 -12.32 -4.14 -7.91
C GLU A 91 -11.71 -4.30 -6.51
N TRP A 92 -10.41 -4.49 -6.44
CA TRP A 92 -9.66 -4.62 -5.20
C TRP A 92 -9.87 -3.39 -4.28
N PHE A 93 -9.84 -2.17 -4.83
CA PHE A 93 -10.17 -0.95 -4.09
C PHE A 93 -11.60 -0.95 -3.57
N SER A 94 -12.55 -1.41 -4.36
CA SER A 94 -13.94 -1.52 -3.91
C SER A 94 -14.07 -2.42 -2.66
N LYS A 95 -13.35 -3.54 -2.63
CA LYS A 95 -13.31 -4.45 -1.47
C LYS A 95 -12.55 -3.82 -0.29
N LEU A 96 -11.45 -3.12 -0.57
CA LEU A 96 -10.70 -2.38 0.45
C LEU A 96 -11.58 -1.36 1.16
N HIS A 97 -12.37 -0.56 0.45
CA HIS A 97 -13.28 0.43 1.04
C HIS A 97 -14.27 -0.20 2.01
N SER A 98 -14.86 -1.32 1.64
CA SER A 98 -15.78 -2.06 2.51
C SER A 98 -15.07 -2.53 3.79
N PHE A 99 -13.86 -3.07 3.65
CA PHE A 99 -13.06 -3.54 4.77
C PHE A 99 -12.62 -2.40 5.69
N VAL A 100 -12.16 -1.29 5.13
CA VAL A 100 -11.77 -0.08 5.89
C VAL A 100 -12.94 0.46 6.70
N ASN A 101 -14.14 0.54 6.10
CA ASN A 101 -15.34 0.96 6.80
C ASN A 101 -15.69 0.04 7.97
N ASP A 102 -15.51 -1.26 7.82
CA ASP A 102 -15.75 -2.22 8.92
C ASP A 102 -14.67 -2.16 10.01
N LEU A 103 -13.43 -1.84 9.65
CA LEU A 103 -12.36 -1.59 10.62
C LEU A 103 -12.64 -0.33 11.44
N GLN A 104 -13.07 0.76 10.80
CA GLN A 104 -13.39 2.02 11.47
C GLN A 104 -14.53 1.92 12.47
N LYS A 105 -15.55 1.12 12.18
CA LYS A 105 -16.66 0.87 13.13
C LYS A 105 -16.21 0.23 14.45
N LYS A 106 -15.06 -0.44 14.44
CA LYS A 106 -14.56 -1.25 15.57
C LYS A 106 -13.33 -0.66 16.24
N ASN A 107 -12.70 0.35 15.63
CA ASN A 107 -11.42 0.88 16.09
C ASN A 107 -11.35 2.39 15.89
N ASP A 108 -11.01 3.09 16.96
CA ASP A 108 -10.89 4.56 16.96
C ASP A 108 -9.57 5.05 16.32
N GLN A 109 -8.53 4.23 16.36
CA GLN A 109 -7.22 4.54 15.83
C GLN A 109 -6.84 3.57 14.71
N LEU A 110 -6.90 4.04 13.47
CA LEU A 110 -6.60 3.25 12.28
C LEU A 110 -5.61 3.99 11.39
N ILE A 111 -4.50 3.32 11.08
CA ILE A 111 -3.50 3.78 10.12
C ILE A 111 -3.54 2.87 8.90
N ILE A 112 -3.61 3.44 7.72
CA ILE A 112 -3.41 2.73 6.44
C ILE A 112 -2.08 3.19 5.86
N LEU A 113 -1.23 2.25 5.55
CA LEU A 113 0.10 2.51 4.99
C LEU A 113 0.51 1.42 3.99
N GLY A 114 1.50 1.69 3.18
CA GLY A 114 2.02 0.75 2.21
C GLY A 114 2.24 1.36 0.84
N ASP A 115 2.29 0.51 -0.18
CA ASP A 115 2.37 0.92 -1.57
C ASP A 115 0.97 0.98 -2.18
N PHE A 116 0.49 2.19 -2.41
CA PHE A 116 -0.85 2.43 -2.96
C PHE A 116 -0.90 2.26 -4.49
N ASN A 117 0.25 2.25 -5.15
CA ASN A 117 0.32 2.25 -6.62
C ASN A 117 -0.58 3.32 -7.26
N ILE A 118 -0.66 4.50 -6.64
CA ILE A 118 -1.36 5.70 -7.12
C ILE A 118 -0.53 6.91 -6.76
N ALA A 119 -0.28 7.80 -7.73
CA ALA A 119 0.16 9.16 -7.47
C ALA A 119 -1.08 10.06 -7.37
N PRO A 120 -1.44 10.54 -6.16
CA PRO A 120 -2.75 11.12 -5.89
C PRO A 120 -3.06 12.40 -6.67
N GLU A 121 -2.03 13.22 -6.92
CA GLU A 121 -2.16 14.53 -7.54
C GLU A 121 -1.03 14.78 -8.56
N ASP A 122 -1.16 15.79 -9.39
CA ASP A 122 -0.13 16.16 -10.38
C ASP A 122 1.20 16.55 -9.74
N ARG A 123 1.17 17.14 -8.56
CA ARG A 123 2.38 17.45 -7.78
C ARG A 123 3.10 16.20 -7.22
N ASP A 124 2.49 15.04 -7.31
CA ASP A 124 3.04 13.74 -6.90
C ASP A 124 3.77 13.01 -8.04
N VAL A 125 3.85 13.62 -9.21
CA VAL A 125 4.60 13.11 -10.37
C VAL A 125 5.60 14.13 -10.88
N HIS A 126 6.72 13.65 -11.44
CA HIS A 126 7.78 14.55 -11.93
C HIS A 126 7.38 15.35 -13.16
N ASP A 127 6.55 14.80 -14.03
CA ASP A 127 5.98 15.46 -15.21
C ASP A 127 4.53 15.01 -15.42
N PRO A 128 3.54 15.84 -15.02
CA PRO A 128 2.14 15.51 -15.19
C PRO A 128 1.72 15.28 -16.65
N ASN A 129 2.36 15.94 -17.61
CA ASN A 129 2.02 15.78 -19.02
C ASN A 129 2.46 14.41 -19.55
N GLU A 130 3.64 13.93 -19.13
CA GLU A 130 4.14 12.61 -19.50
C GLU A 130 3.23 11.50 -18.93
N TRP A 131 2.68 11.69 -17.74
CA TRP A 131 1.86 10.71 -17.03
C TRP A 131 0.37 10.79 -17.34
N ASN A 132 -0.10 11.86 -17.99
CA ASN A 132 -1.51 12.13 -18.21
C ASN A 132 -2.26 10.94 -18.85
N GLY A 133 -3.33 10.51 -18.21
CA GLY A 133 -4.15 9.36 -18.64
C GLY A 133 -3.44 7.99 -18.52
N GLY A 134 -2.24 7.94 -17.95
CA GLY A 134 -1.49 6.71 -17.72
C GLY A 134 -1.92 5.96 -16.47
N ILE A 135 -1.32 4.78 -16.30
CA ILE A 135 -1.45 3.99 -15.07
C ILE A 135 -0.85 4.76 -13.88
N LEU A 136 -1.32 4.52 -12.68
CA LEU A 136 -0.98 5.16 -11.41
C LEU A 136 -1.53 6.59 -11.23
N VAL A 137 -2.00 7.23 -12.30
CA VAL A 137 -2.50 8.62 -12.28
C VAL A 137 -3.87 8.80 -12.92
N SER A 138 -4.48 7.73 -13.40
CA SER A 138 -5.80 7.81 -14.04
C SER A 138 -6.86 8.38 -13.08
N ASP A 139 -7.87 9.03 -13.64
CA ASP A 139 -8.96 9.59 -12.84
C ASP A 139 -9.66 8.53 -11.97
N ALA A 140 -9.82 7.32 -12.48
CA ALA A 140 -10.44 6.23 -11.73
C ALA A 140 -9.59 5.85 -10.52
N GLU A 141 -8.27 5.69 -10.66
CA GLU A 141 -7.35 5.39 -9.55
C GLU A 141 -7.34 6.52 -8.52
N ARG A 142 -7.19 7.76 -8.98
CA ARG A 142 -7.20 8.95 -8.10
C ARG A 142 -8.53 9.12 -7.37
N ASN A 143 -9.64 8.76 -8.00
CA ASN A 143 -10.96 8.77 -7.37
C ASN A 143 -11.07 7.71 -6.26
N GLU A 144 -10.47 6.51 -6.43
CA GLU A 144 -10.42 5.52 -5.36
C GLU A 144 -9.61 6.03 -4.16
N PHE A 145 -8.49 6.71 -4.38
CA PHE A 145 -7.73 7.32 -3.29
C PHE A 145 -8.52 8.45 -2.60
N LYS A 146 -9.17 9.34 -3.36
CA LYS A 146 -10.03 10.40 -2.80
C LYS A 146 -11.18 9.83 -2.00
N LYS A 147 -11.78 8.74 -2.46
CA LYS A 147 -12.83 8.02 -1.75
C LYS A 147 -12.31 7.45 -0.43
N LEU A 148 -11.08 6.92 -0.40
CA LEU A 148 -10.45 6.48 0.83
C LEU A 148 -10.33 7.64 1.84
N LEU A 149 -9.85 8.80 1.40
CA LEU A 149 -9.79 10.00 2.25
C LEU A 149 -11.18 10.44 2.73
N SER A 150 -12.23 10.28 1.92
CA SER A 150 -13.60 10.65 2.30
C SER A 150 -14.17 9.83 3.47
N HIS A 151 -13.55 8.72 3.82
CA HIS A 151 -13.84 7.98 5.07
C HIS A 151 -13.29 8.67 6.33
N GLY A 152 -12.70 9.87 6.22
CA GLY A 152 -12.15 10.62 7.34
C GLY A 152 -10.64 10.47 7.52
N PHE A 153 -9.96 9.79 6.60
CA PHE A 153 -8.50 9.73 6.62
C PHE A 153 -7.86 11.01 6.12
N VAL A 154 -6.64 11.24 6.57
CA VAL A 154 -5.81 12.37 6.16
C VAL A 154 -4.50 11.84 5.58
N ASP A 155 -4.09 12.37 4.44
CA ASP A 155 -2.75 12.14 3.89
C ASP A 155 -1.73 12.85 4.80
N CYS A 156 -1.07 12.10 5.68
CA CYS A 156 -0.17 12.62 6.70
C CYS A 156 1.01 13.40 6.10
N PHE A 157 1.51 12.99 4.94
CA PHE A 157 2.56 13.72 4.26
C PHE A 157 2.09 15.12 3.85
N ARG A 158 0.86 15.24 3.34
CA ARG A 158 0.29 16.50 2.85
C ARG A 158 -0.17 17.45 3.96
N ILE A 159 -0.25 17.01 5.20
CA ILE A 159 -0.47 17.91 6.35
C ILE A 159 0.64 18.97 6.40
N ASN A 160 1.89 18.54 6.29
CA ASN A 160 3.06 19.40 6.51
C ASN A 160 3.81 19.78 5.23
N ASN A 161 3.55 19.10 4.12
CA ASN A 161 4.23 19.32 2.86
C ASN A 161 3.24 19.52 1.72
N LYS A 162 3.15 20.76 1.25
CA LYS A 162 2.28 21.15 0.14
C LYS A 162 3.00 21.35 -1.19
N GLU A 163 4.32 21.22 -1.17
CA GLU A 163 5.18 21.49 -2.33
C GLU A 163 5.17 20.35 -3.35
N ASN A 164 5.56 20.67 -4.57
CA ASN A 164 5.79 19.72 -5.65
C ASN A 164 7.17 19.06 -5.51
N GLY A 165 7.41 17.96 -6.23
CA GLY A 165 8.74 17.39 -6.38
C GLY A 165 9.26 16.59 -5.19
N ASN A 166 8.39 16.27 -4.24
CA ASN A 166 8.72 15.40 -3.11
C ASN A 166 8.28 13.99 -3.44
N PHE A 167 9.18 13.17 -3.94
CA PHE A 167 8.90 11.82 -4.40
C PHE A 167 9.37 10.78 -3.40
N SER A 168 8.71 9.63 -3.38
CA SER A 168 9.04 8.46 -2.55
C SER A 168 9.39 7.22 -3.36
N TRP A 169 9.19 7.26 -4.68
CA TRP A 169 9.45 6.14 -5.58
C TRP A 169 10.08 6.60 -6.89
N TRP A 170 10.98 5.78 -7.44
CA TRP A 170 11.60 5.94 -8.76
C TRP A 170 11.73 4.57 -9.41
N ASP A 171 11.39 4.47 -10.69
CA ASP A 171 11.71 3.27 -11.46
C ASP A 171 13.24 3.07 -11.45
N TYR A 172 13.68 1.88 -11.06
CA TYR A 172 15.10 1.55 -11.05
C TYR A 172 15.70 1.41 -12.47
N ARG A 173 14.84 1.31 -13.49
CA ARG A 173 15.22 1.33 -14.91
C ARG A 173 15.43 2.75 -15.40
N ALA A 174 16.10 2.88 -16.57
CA ALA A 174 16.32 4.14 -17.27
C ALA A 174 16.96 5.27 -16.44
N ALA A 175 17.67 4.93 -15.37
CA ALA A 175 18.30 5.87 -14.44
C ALA A 175 17.31 6.93 -13.88
N SER A 176 16.07 6.56 -13.62
CA SER A 176 15.00 7.48 -13.23
C SER A 176 15.33 8.31 -12.01
N TYR A 177 16.00 7.76 -11.00
CA TYR A 177 16.46 8.53 -9.83
C TYR A 177 17.43 9.67 -10.21
N LYS A 178 18.44 9.37 -11.02
CA LYS A 178 19.42 10.39 -11.49
C LYS A 178 18.77 11.45 -12.37
N ARG A 179 17.70 11.11 -13.06
CA ARG A 179 16.95 12.01 -13.95
C ARG A 179 15.84 12.77 -13.22
N GLY A 180 15.66 12.56 -11.92
CA GLY A 180 14.62 13.19 -11.13
C GLY A 180 13.20 12.74 -11.49
N ARG A 181 13.03 11.58 -12.13
CA ARG A 181 11.74 11.04 -12.62
C ARG A 181 11.04 10.23 -11.52
N GLY A 182 10.67 10.91 -10.44
CA GLY A 182 10.05 10.29 -9.30
C GLY A 182 8.52 10.42 -9.27
N LEU A 183 7.91 9.60 -8.40
CA LEU A 183 6.49 9.64 -8.02
C LEU A 183 6.38 9.55 -6.50
N ARG A 184 5.22 9.96 -5.97
CA ARG A 184 4.87 9.76 -4.57
C ARG A 184 3.55 9.01 -4.47
#